data_1c0862a4e30c8a104b4f6186aa7b8618
#
_entry.id   1c0862a4e30c8a104b4f6186aa7b8618
#
_cell.length_a   1.000
_cell.length_b   1.000
_cell.length_c   1.000
_cell.angle_alpha   90.00
_cell.angle_beta   90.00
_cell.angle_gamma   90.00
#
_symmetry.space_group_name_H-M   'P 1'
#
loop_
_entity.id
_entity.type
_entity.pdbx_description
1 polymer ?
#
loop_
_entity_poly.entity_id
_entity_poly.type
_entity_poly.pdbx_seq_one_letter_code
_entity_poly.pdbx_strand_id
1 'polypeptide(L)'
;MAKKKKRKPLPTLSKGVHLVDSHCHLDMAPYGDDCPEVIARSQTAGVRTIFTIGIDLESSQAAVELAVQHENIYATVGIHPHHALEAGPEAYGTLAKLAAQPKVIGFGEIGIDLFKDYAPVDVQIKAFRGQLDLANKLELPVIIHDRDAHDEILQILEECGPFPAGGVIHCFSGDKEVARRFLDLGFYLSIPGVVTFKKALELQEAAAFIPLEKMLVETDGPFLAPEPWRGKRNEPAYTLYTAEKIAELKGVTLDTVARQTTKNIEALFKINL
;
A
#
# COMPACT_ATOMS: atom_id res chain seq x y z
N MET A 1 -4.18 -2.28 -40.66
CA MET A 1 -4.47 -1.54 -39.39
C MET A 1 -4.93 -2.53 -38.34
N ALA A 2 -4.15 -2.79 -37.30
CA ALA A 2 -4.56 -3.67 -36.21
C ALA A 2 -5.77 -3.03 -35.48
N LYS A 3 -6.89 -3.72 -35.39
CA LYS A 3 -8.05 -3.28 -34.58
C LYS A 3 -7.57 -3.07 -33.13
N LYS A 4 -7.53 -1.83 -32.61
CA LYS A 4 -7.33 -1.56 -31.18
C LYS A 4 -8.39 -2.38 -30.42
N LYS A 5 -7.98 -3.44 -29.69
CA LYS A 5 -8.90 -4.14 -28.79
C LYS A 5 -9.51 -3.11 -27.83
N LYS A 6 -10.86 -3.02 -27.80
CA LYS A 6 -11.55 -2.22 -26.79
C LYS A 6 -11.10 -2.70 -25.41
N ARG A 7 -10.58 -1.80 -24.59
CA ARG A 7 -10.24 -2.11 -23.19
C ARG A 7 -11.51 -2.46 -22.42
N LYS A 8 -11.38 -3.33 -21.43
CA LYS A 8 -12.46 -3.62 -20.50
C LYS A 8 -12.83 -2.30 -19.78
N PRO A 9 -14.13 -1.95 -19.68
CA PRO A 9 -14.56 -0.78 -18.92
C PRO A 9 -14.18 -0.94 -17.44
N LEU A 10 -14.09 0.17 -16.73
CA LEU A 10 -13.86 0.18 -15.29
C LEU A 10 -15.01 -0.56 -14.58
N PRO A 11 -14.72 -1.48 -13.64
CA PRO A 11 -15.75 -2.11 -12.82
C PRO A 11 -16.52 -1.08 -12.02
N THR A 12 -17.80 -1.36 -11.72
CA THR A 12 -18.71 -0.41 -11.06
C THR A 12 -19.19 -0.99 -9.73
N LEU A 13 -19.09 -0.21 -8.68
CA LEU A 13 -19.63 -0.52 -7.35
C LEU A 13 -21.14 -0.15 -7.28
N SER A 14 -21.89 -0.84 -6.45
CA SER A 14 -23.28 -0.49 -6.12
C SER A 14 -23.34 0.86 -5.38
N LYS A 15 -24.49 1.54 -5.49
CA LYS A 15 -24.70 2.82 -4.81
C LYS A 15 -24.45 2.70 -3.30
N GLY A 16 -23.63 3.59 -2.78
CA GLY A 16 -23.25 3.63 -1.35
C GLY A 16 -22.12 2.67 -0.95
N VAL A 17 -21.58 1.88 -1.89
CA VAL A 17 -20.36 1.12 -1.70
C VAL A 17 -19.20 1.95 -2.20
N HIS A 18 -18.08 1.92 -1.48
CA HIS A 18 -16.84 2.57 -1.87
C HIS A 18 -15.65 1.69 -1.58
N LEU A 19 -14.53 2.02 -2.19
CA LEU A 19 -13.26 1.35 -2.06
C LEU A 19 -12.21 2.35 -1.58
N VAL A 20 -11.16 1.85 -0.97
CA VAL A 20 -9.96 2.60 -0.58
C VAL A 20 -8.78 2.10 -1.40
N ASP A 21 -7.97 3.00 -1.91
CA ASP A 21 -6.63 2.71 -2.39
C ASP A 21 -5.66 2.84 -1.22
N SER A 22 -5.19 1.71 -0.70
CA SER A 22 -4.38 1.69 0.53
C SER A 22 -2.91 2.07 0.31
N HIS A 23 -2.46 2.29 -0.95
CA HIS A 23 -1.08 2.65 -1.24
C HIS A 23 -0.93 3.29 -2.63
N CYS A 24 -0.60 4.58 -2.65
CA CYS A 24 -0.35 5.35 -3.88
C CYS A 24 0.65 6.47 -3.58
N HIS A 25 1.49 6.87 -4.53
CA HIS A 25 2.44 7.97 -4.41
C HIS A 25 1.94 9.18 -5.22
N LEU A 26 0.95 9.91 -4.68
CA LEU A 26 0.30 11.03 -5.37
C LEU A 26 1.22 12.24 -5.60
N ASP A 27 2.28 12.38 -4.80
CA ASP A 27 3.30 13.41 -4.89
C ASP A 27 4.26 13.22 -6.07
N MET A 28 4.35 12.01 -6.62
CA MET A 28 5.32 11.70 -7.66
C MET A 28 5.06 12.43 -8.99
N ALA A 29 6.15 12.81 -9.65
CA ALA A 29 6.16 13.53 -10.92
C ALA A 29 5.25 12.98 -12.04
N PRO A 30 5.01 11.65 -12.18
CA PRO A 30 4.06 11.17 -13.17
C PRO A 30 2.62 11.68 -13.01
N TYR A 31 2.22 12.12 -11.83
CA TYR A 31 0.90 12.75 -11.63
C TYR A 31 0.97 14.27 -11.86
N GLY A 32 2.05 14.93 -11.41
CA GLY A 32 2.31 16.34 -11.69
C GLY A 32 1.05 17.21 -11.62
N ASP A 33 0.83 18.01 -12.69
CA ASP A 33 -0.27 18.95 -12.75
C ASP A 33 -1.67 18.30 -12.87
N ASP A 34 -1.77 16.99 -13.19
CA ASP A 34 -3.07 16.31 -13.29
C ASP A 34 -3.45 15.51 -12.03
N CYS A 35 -2.73 15.67 -10.93
CA CYS A 35 -3.06 15.04 -9.65
C CYS A 35 -4.49 15.36 -9.16
N PRO A 36 -5.00 16.60 -9.23
CA PRO A 36 -6.38 16.90 -8.87
C PRO A 36 -7.40 16.14 -9.71
N GLU A 37 -7.16 16.00 -11.02
CA GLU A 37 -8.02 15.24 -11.92
C GLU A 37 -7.94 13.73 -11.65
N VAL A 38 -6.76 13.21 -11.27
CA VAL A 38 -6.59 11.81 -10.84
C VAL A 38 -7.45 11.53 -9.61
N ILE A 39 -7.41 12.40 -8.61
CA ILE A 39 -8.23 12.32 -7.40
C ILE A 39 -9.72 12.37 -7.75
N ALA A 40 -10.14 13.32 -8.59
CA ALA A 40 -11.53 13.45 -9.01
C ALA A 40 -12.05 12.22 -9.79
N ARG A 41 -11.20 11.63 -10.67
CA ARG A 41 -11.52 10.39 -11.37
C ARG A 41 -11.70 9.21 -10.42
N SER A 42 -10.84 9.10 -9.39
CA SER A 42 -10.97 8.04 -8.39
C SER A 42 -12.28 8.14 -7.61
N GLN A 43 -12.65 9.32 -7.16
CA GLN A 43 -13.90 9.59 -6.45
C GLN A 43 -15.13 9.23 -7.32
N THR A 44 -15.10 9.66 -8.59
CA THR A 44 -16.17 9.36 -9.56
C THR A 44 -16.31 7.86 -9.80
N ALA A 45 -15.21 7.12 -9.76
CA ALA A 45 -15.18 5.67 -9.91
C ALA A 45 -15.62 4.91 -8.65
N GLY A 46 -15.76 5.59 -7.50
CA GLY A 46 -16.12 4.98 -6.22
C GLY A 46 -14.93 4.60 -5.34
N VAL A 47 -13.68 4.91 -5.75
CA VAL A 47 -12.49 4.86 -4.89
C VAL A 47 -12.42 6.20 -4.16
N ARG A 48 -12.99 6.25 -2.97
CA ARG A 48 -13.25 7.51 -2.26
C ARG A 48 -12.12 7.98 -1.39
N THR A 49 -11.29 7.07 -0.91
CA THR A 49 -10.17 7.36 -0.04
C THR A 49 -8.89 6.84 -0.64
N ILE A 50 -7.80 7.60 -0.52
CA ILE A 50 -6.49 7.26 -1.03
C ILE A 50 -5.47 7.51 0.09
N PHE A 51 -4.58 6.53 0.31
CA PHE A 51 -3.42 6.74 1.16
C PHE A 51 -2.25 7.14 0.27
N THR A 52 -1.70 8.33 0.53
CA THR A 52 -0.48 8.81 -0.13
C THR A 52 0.73 8.54 0.75
N ILE A 53 1.78 7.98 0.16
CA ILE A 53 2.83 7.29 0.89
C ILE A 53 4.15 8.05 0.77
N GLY A 54 4.71 8.48 1.90
CA GLY A 54 6.06 9.02 1.96
C GLY A 54 7.12 7.93 1.90
N ILE A 55 8.19 8.17 1.15
CA ILE A 55 9.32 7.23 0.95
C ILE A 55 10.67 7.83 1.39
N ASP A 56 10.71 9.12 1.67
CA ASP A 56 11.81 9.91 2.21
C ASP A 56 11.25 11.13 2.96
N LEU A 57 12.10 12.04 3.43
CA LEU A 57 11.63 13.22 4.16
C LEU A 57 10.85 14.20 3.30
N GLU A 58 11.26 14.39 2.04
CA GLU A 58 10.61 15.33 1.11
C GLU A 58 9.22 14.82 0.72
N SER A 59 9.12 13.59 0.28
CA SER A 59 7.86 12.95 -0.09
C SER A 59 6.93 12.76 1.12
N SER A 60 7.47 12.48 2.32
CA SER A 60 6.68 12.44 3.56
C SER A 60 6.05 13.80 3.88
N GLN A 61 6.79 14.90 3.70
CA GLN A 61 6.25 16.24 3.85
C GLN A 61 5.16 16.53 2.79
N ALA A 62 5.42 16.20 1.53
CA ALA A 62 4.46 16.38 0.44
C ALA A 62 3.17 15.55 0.65
N ALA A 63 3.29 14.30 1.12
CA ALA A 63 2.15 13.45 1.45
C ALA A 63 1.28 14.07 2.55
N VAL A 64 1.89 14.61 3.59
CA VAL A 64 1.17 15.32 4.67
C VAL A 64 0.44 16.55 4.12
N GLU A 65 1.08 17.34 3.27
CA GLU A 65 0.48 18.53 2.67
C GLU A 65 -0.73 18.18 1.79
N LEU A 66 -0.64 17.12 0.98
CA LEU A 66 -1.77 16.61 0.20
C LEU A 66 -2.92 16.13 1.10
N ALA A 67 -2.61 15.41 2.17
CA ALA A 67 -3.62 14.94 3.10
C ALA A 67 -4.37 16.09 3.81
N VAL A 68 -3.66 17.18 4.13
CA VAL A 68 -4.29 18.39 4.73
C VAL A 68 -5.19 19.11 3.74
N GLN A 69 -4.82 19.14 2.45
CA GLN A 69 -5.58 19.84 1.40
C GLN A 69 -6.83 19.08 0.94
N HIS A 70 -6.87 17.74 1.11
CA HIS A 70 -7.94 16.90 0.61
C HIS A 70 -8.57 16.06 1.71
N GLU A 71 -9.88 16.18 1.91
CA GLU A 71 -10.62 15.47 2.97
C GLU A 71 -10.49 13.95 2.88
N ASN A 72 -10.41 13.42 1.68
CA ASN A 72 -10.39 11.99 1.37
C ASN A 72 -8.98 11.41 1.19
N ILE A 73 -7.92 12.16 1.49
CA ILE A 73 -6.54 11.69 1.46
C ILE A 73 -6.00 11.57 2.87
N TYR A 74 -5.31 10.48 3.14
CA TYR A 74 -4.52 10.23 4.34
C TYR A 74 -3.07 10.02 3.95
N ALA A 75 -2.14 10.31 4.87
CA ALA A 75 -0.71 10.20 4.63
C ALA A 75 -0.06 9.13 5.50
N THR A 76 1.05 8.60 5.02
CA THR A 76 2.03 7.87 5.82
C THR A 76 3.40 8.51 5.66
N VAL A 77 4.29 8.32 6.61
CA VAL A 77 5.62 8.93 6.64
C VAL A 77 6.67 7.89 6.97
N GLY A 78 7.78 7.88 6.23
CA GLY A 78 8.83 6.89 6.42
C GLY A 78 10.00 7.08 5.47
N ILE A 79 11.01 6.23 5.60
CA ILE A 79 12.17 6.16 4.72
C ILE A 79 12.22 4.77 4.11
N HIS A 80 11.93 4.69 2.82
CA HIS A 80 11.98 3.49 2.00
C HIS A 80 13.41 2.90 1.96
N PRO A 81 13.59 1.57 1.82
CA PRO A 81 14.92 0.97 1.73
C PRO A 81 15.84 1.57 0.69
N HIS A 82 15.33 2.11 -0.41
CA HIS A 82 16.15 2.82 -1.40
C HIS A 82 16.82 4.10 -0.87
N HIS A 83 16.23 4.73 0.16
CA HIS A 83 16.71 5.93 0.83
C HIS A 83 17.32 5.63 2.21
N ALA A 84 17.62 4.36 2.53
CA ALA A 84 18.07 3.94 3.85
C ALA A 84 19.34 4.66 4.35
N LEU A 85 20.17 5.20 3.45
CA LEU A 85 21.34 6.01 3.78
C LEU A 85 20.99 7.34 4.49
N GLU A 86 19.77 7.84 4.31
CA GLU A 86 19.27 9.06 4.94
C GLU A 86 18.74 8.80 6.37
N ALA A 87 18.53 7.53 6.73
CA ALA A 87 17.98 7.14 8.02
C ALA A 87 18.95 7.41 9.17
N GLY A 88 18.50 8.17 10.18
CA GLY A 88 19.31 8.50 11.34
C GLY A 88 18.53 9.35 12.35
N PRO A 89 19.15 9.72 13.49
CA PRO A 89 18.44 10.41 14.58
C PRO A 89 17.74 11.71 14.17
N GLU A 90 18.35 12.50 13.29
CA GLU A 90 17.78 13.75 12.79
C GLU A 90 16.56 13.50 11.90
N ALA A 91 16.67 12.57 10.95
CA ALA A 91 15.58 12.16 10.09
C ALA A 91 14.41 11.57 10.91
N TYR A 92 14.70 10.73 11.90
CA TYR A 92 13.69 10.17 12.79
C TYR A 92 12.99 11.24 13.63
N GLY A 93 13.72 12.28 14.08
CA GLY A 93 13.13 13.43 14.76
C GLY A 93 12.18 14.23 13.86
N THR A 94 12.49 14.34 12.57
CA THR A 94 11.63 14.98 11.56
C THR A 94 10.40 14.13 11.27
N LEU A 95 10.58 12.83 11.04
CA LEU A 95 9.47 11.89 10.81
C LEU A 95 8.50 11.85 12.00
N ALA A 96 9.00 11.89 13.25
CA ALA A 96 8.15 11.94 14.43
C ALA A 96 7.26 13.20 14.49
N LYS A 97 7.79 14.34 14.02
CA LYS A 97 7.00 15.59 13.93
C LYS A 97 5.93 15.51 12.82
N LEU A 98 6.28 14.93 11.68
CA LEU A 98 5.33 14.68 10.59
C LEU A 98 4.25 13.69 10.99
N ALA A 99 4.64 12.60 11.67
CA ALA A 99 3.73 11.59 12.18
C ALA A 99 2.68 12.12 13.18
N ALA A 100 2.98 13.22 13.86
CA ALA A 100 2.05 13.89 14.75
C ALA A 100 1.04 14.82 14.03
N GLN A 101 1.15 14.99 12.71
CA GLN A 101 0.25 15.84 11.95
C GLN A 101 -1.13 15.16 11.76
N PRO A 102 -2.21 15.96 11.66
CA PRO A 102 -3.52 15.42 11.34
C PRO A 102 -3.49 14.60 10.05
N LYS A 103 -4.25 13.48 10.02
CA LYS A 103 -4.39 12.57 8.86
C LYS A 103 -3.14 11.77 8.49
N VAL A 104 -2.06 11.83 9.28
CA VAL A 104 -1.01 10.83 9.22
C VAL A 104 -1.48 9.61 10.02
N ILE A 105 -1.68 8.49 9.35
CA ILE A 105 -2.35 7.31 9.89
C ILE A 105 -1.46 6.08 10.02
N GLY A 106 -0.25 6.14 9.52
CA GLY A 106 0.69 5.03 9.54
C GLY A 106 2.13 5.47 9.39
N PHE A 107 3.03 4.57 9.72
CA PHE A 107 4.48 4.76 9.61
C PHE A 107 5.04 3.87 8.51
N GLY A 108 5.51 4.46 7.45
CA GLY A 108 6.01 3.81 6.24
C GLY A 108 5.84 4.71 5.02
N GLU A 109 6.47 4.32 3.95
CA GLU A 109 6.93 2.97 3.58
C GLU A 109 8.34 2.68 4.14
N ILE A 110 8.49 1.55 4.82
CA ILE A 110 9.75 1.09 5.43
C ILE A 110 9.95 -0.39 5.11
N GLY A 111 11.17 -0.90 5.12
CA GLY A 111 11.38 -2.32 4.86
C GLY A 111 12.72 -2.66 4.25
N ILE A 112 12.74 -3.71 3.41
CA ILE A 112 13.95 -4.21 2.74
C ILE A 112 13.63 -4.51 1.27
N ASP A 113 14.53 -4.11 0.38
CA ASP A 113 14.53 -4.39 -1.05
C ASP A 113 15.86 -5.06 -1.44
N LEU A 114 15.82 -6.37 -1.72
CA LEU A 114 16.99 -7.12 -2.18
C LEU A 114 17.07 -7.20 -3.72
N PHE A 115 16.07 -6.66 -4.41
CA PHE A 115 16.06 -6.62 -5.88
C PHE A 115 16.85 -5.43 -6.44
N LYS A 116 16.88 -4.30 -5.71
CA LYS A 116 17.56 -3.07 -6.11
C LYS A 116 18.74 -2.76 -5.19
N ASP A 117 19.87 -2.43 -5.78
CA ASP A 117 21.12 -2.10 -5.06
C ASP A 117 21.28 -0.57 -4.92
N TYR A 118 20.31 0.10 -4.27
CA TYR A 118 20.40 1.55 -4.01
C TYR A 118 21.03 1.86 -2.64
N ALA A 119 20.91 0.94 -1.69
CA ALA A 119 21.57 1.04 -0.39
C ALA A 119 22.04 -0.35 0.07
N PRO A 120 23.19 -0.45 0.77
CA PRO A 120 23.68 -1.72 1.32
C PRO A 120 22.63 -2.40 2.23
N VAL A 121 22.56 -3.72 2.19
CA VAL A 121 21.52 -4.50 2.91
C VAL A 121 21.62 -4.28 4.43
N ASP A 122 22.82 -4.21 5.00
CA ASP A 122 23.04 -3.94 6.42
C ASP A 122 22.54 -2.54 6.83
N VAL A 123 22.65 -1.56 5.94
CA VAL A 123 22.10 -0.21 6.15
C VAL A 123 20.57 -0.24 6.08
N GLN A 124 19.98 -0.96 5.12
CA GLN A 124 18.55 -1.15 5.03
C GLN A 124 17.98 -1.82 6.29
N ILE A 125 18.60 -2.90 6.76
CA ILE A 125 18.24 -3.61 8.01
C ILE A 125 18.28 -2.67 9.21
N LYS A 126 19.35 -1.90 9.35
CA LYS A 126 19.51 -0.93 10.45
C LYS A 126 18.41 0.15 10.40
N ALA A 127 18.16 0.71 9.21
CA ALA A 127 17.12 1.71 9.00
C ALA A 127 15.72 1.15 9.29
N PHE A 128 15.43 -0.07 8.83
CA PHE A 128 14.16 -0.73 9.08
C PHE A 128 13.91 -0.94 10.58
N ARG A 129 14.87 -1.52 11.31
CA ARG A 129 14.77 -1.70 12.78
C ARG A 129 14.57 -0.40 13.53
N GLY A 130 15.31 0.65 13.18
CA GLY A 130 15.17 1.97 13.80
C GLY A 130 13.79 2.61 13.56
N GLN A 131 13.23 2.40 12.39
CA GLN A 131 11.91 2.89 12.03
C GLN A 131 10.78 2.07 12.67
N LEU A 132 10.93 0.75 12.80
CA LEU A 132 9.99 -0.10 13.56
C LEU A 132 9.93 0.33 15.04
N ASP A 133 11.08 0.60 15.67
CA ASP A 133 11.13 1.11 17.05
C ASP A 133 10.44 2.48 17.18
N LEU A 134 10.63 3.38 16.22
CA LEU A 134 9.97 4.67 16.19
C LEU A 134 8.46 4.53 16.00
N ALA A 135 8.01 3.71 15.04
CA ALA A 135 6.59 3.45 14.81
C ALA A 135 5.88 2.89 16.05
N ASN A 136 6.53 1.95 16.75
CA ASN A 136 6.00 1.41 18.02
C ASN A 136 5.88 2.48 19.10
N LYS A 137 6.86 3.38 19.23
CA LYS A 137 6.81 4.51 20.19
C LYS A 137 5.71 5.52 19.86
N LEU A 138 5.39 5.68 18.57
CA LEU A 138 4.33 6.57 18.10
C LEU A 138 2.96 5.90 18.06
N GLU A 139 2.89 4.60 18.37
CA GLU A 139 1.65 3.78 18.31
C GLU A 139 0.96 3.82 16.94
N LEU A 140 1.75 3.88 15.85
CA LEU A 140 1.27 3.90 14.49
C LEU A 140 1.40 2.52 13.82
N PRO A 141 0.40 2.11 13.01
CA PRO A 141 0.52 0.92 12.15
C PRO A 141 1.68 1.10 11.16
N VAL A 142 2.39 0.01 10.87
CA VAL A 142 3.53 0.04 9.94
C VAL A 142 3.11 -0.39 8.53
N ILE A 143 3.63 0.30 7.51
CA ILE A 143 3.48 -0.06 6.10
C ILE A 143 4.83 -0.58 5.61
N ILE A 144 4.87 -1.87 5.28
CA ILE A 144 6.12 -2.59 5.05
C ILE A 144 6.30 -2.90 3.57
N HIS A 145 7.42 -2.44 3.02
CA HIS A 145 7.99 -2.84 1.75
C HIS A 145 8.77 -4.14 1.89
N ASP A 146 8.42 -5.12 1.08
CA ASP A 146 9.07 -6.43 1.03
C ASP A 146 9.32 -6.83 -0.42
N ARG A 147 10.56 -6.69 -0.86
CA ARG A 147 10.95 -7.07 -2.20
C ARG A 147 12.09 -8.06 -2.20
N ASP A 148 11.77 -9.33 -2.53
CA ASP A 148 12.69 -10.45 -2.52
C ASP A 148 13.40 -10.64 -1.16
N ALA A 149 12.78 -10.19 -0.03
CA ALA A 149 13.35 -10.11 1.32
C ALA A 149 12.44 -10.73 2.40
N HIS A 150 11.57 -11.66 2.01
CA HIS A 150 10.54 -12.23 2.89
C HIS A 150 11.10 -12.80 4.20
N ASP A 151 12.21 -13.55 4.13
CA ASP A 151 12.79 -14.20 5.31
C ASP A 151 13.44 -13.16 6.24
N GLU A 152 14.15 -12.17 5.71
CA GLU A 152 14.76 -11.08 6.47
C GLU A 152 13.70 -10.23 7.16
N ILE A 153 12.63 -9.86 6.45
CA ILE A 153 11.50 -9.10 7.00
C ILE A 153 10.82 -9.88 8.11
N LEU A 154 10.46 -11.14 7.87
CA LEU A 154 9.80 -12.00 8.88
C LEU A 154 10.65 -12.15 10.13
N GLN A 155 11.96 -12.45 9.98
CA GLN A 155 12.87 -12.55 11.12
C GLN A 155 12.91 -11.25 11.92
N ILE A 156 13.03 -10.09 11.25
CA ILE A 156 13.11 -8.79 11.93
C ILE A 156 11.79 -8.47 12.64
N LEU A 157 10.64 -8.79 12.04
CA LEU A 157 9.35 -8.57 12.67
C LEU A 157 9.15 -9.46 13.91
N GLU A 158 9.61 -10.71 13.88
CA GLU A 158 9.60 -11.61 15.05
C GLU A 158 10.49 -11.07 16.18
N GLU A 159 11.67 -10.56 15.85
CA GLU A 159 12.63 -10.01 16.82
C GLU A 159 12.21 -8.66 17.41
N CYS A 160 11.59 -7.79 16.62
CA CYS A 160 11.19 -6.42 17.00
C CYS A 160 9.77 -6.32 17.55
N GLY A 161 8.93 -7.34 17.38
CA GLY A 161 7.55 -7.33 17.86
C GLY A 161 7.42 -7.36 19.39
N PRO A 162 6.23 -7.20 19.93
CA PRO A 162 4.96 -7.09 19.21
C PRO A 162 4.70 -5.72 18.58
N PHE A 163 3.78 -5.67 17.61
CA PHE A 163 3.29 -4.45 16.98
C PHE A 163 1.83 -4.21 17.36
N PRO A 164 1.54 -3.59 18.52
CA PRO A 164 0.18 -3.45 19.03
C PRO A 164 -0.72 -2.59 18.15
N ALA A 165 -0.13 -1.68 17.37
CA ALA A 165 -0.86 -0.89 16.37
C ALA A 165 -1.14 -1.67 15.08
N GLY A 166 -0.51 -2.83 14.89
CA GLY A 166 -0.62 -3.64 13.68
C GLY A 166 0.24 -3.14 12.54
N GLY A 167 -0.02 -3.68 11.36
CA GLY A 167 0.68 -3.27 10.13
C GLY A 167 0.18 -4.00 8.90
N VAL A 168 0.70 -3.58 7.77
CA VAL A 168 0.41 -4.14 6.45
C VAL A 168 1.70 -4.40 5.68
N ILE A 169 1.78 -5.58 5.06
CA ILE A 169 2.75 -5.84 4.01
C ILE A 169 2.12 -5.32 2.73
N HIS A 170 2.64 -4.20 2.23
CA HIS A 170 2.15 -3.61 0.99
C HIS A 170 2.72 -4.35 -0.22
N CYS A 171 2.07 -4.21 -1.37
CA CYS A 171 2.48 -4.81 -2.64
C CYS A 171 2.84 -6.31 -2.52
N PHE A 172 2.07 -7.06 -1.73
CA PHE A 172 2.37 -8.44 -1.41
C PHE A 172 2.66 -9.26 -2.67
N SER A 173 3.81 -9.91 -2.69
CA SER A 173 4.31 -10.67 -3.85
C SER A 173 4.72 -12.12 -3.54
N GLY A 174 4.56 -12.56 -2.29
CA GLY A 174 4.88 -13.91 -1.84
C GLY A 174 3.84 -14.96 -2.25
N ASP A 175 4.18 -16.20 -1.97
CA ASP A 175 3.30 -17.36 -2.11
C ASP A 175 2.37 -17.55 -0.88
N LYS A 176 1.65 -18.66 -0.83
CA LYS A 176 0.74 -19.00 0.29
C LYS A 176 1.47 -19.21 1.62
N GLU A 177 2.69 -19.74 1.58
CA GLU A 177 3.45 -20.02 2.80
C GLU A 177 3.97 -18.72 3.41
N VAL A 178 4.51 -17.83 2.59
CA VAL A 178 4.90 -16.48 3.00
C VAL A 178 3.68 -15.71 3.52
N ALA A 179 2.52 -15.79 2.83
CA ALA A 179 1.29 -15.16 3.29
C ALA A 179 0.89 -15.66 4.68
N ARG A 180 0.95 -16.98 4.93
CA ARG A 180 0.62 -17.58 6.24
C ARG A 180 1.49 -17.01 7.35
N ARG A 181 2.81 -16.96 7.14
CA ARG A 181 3.77 -16.46 8.13
C ARG A 181 3.47 -15.00 8.54
N PHE A 182 3.17 -14.11 7.59
CA PHE A 182 2.78 -12.74 7.89
C PHE A 182 1.42 -12.66 8.60
N LEU A 183 0.45 -13.50 8.21
CA LEU A 183 -0.85 -13.58 8.88
C LEU A 183 -0.74 -14.08 10.33
N ASP A 184 0.15 -15.03 10.60
CA ASP A 184 0.42 -15.56 11.95
C ASP A 184 1.04 -14.48 12.85
N LEU A 185 1.81 -13.53 12.30
CA LEU A 185 2.28 -12.32 12.99
C LEU A 185 1.19 -11.23 13.14
N GLY A 186 -0.01 -11.46 12.59
CA GLY A 186 -1.15 -10.55 12.72
C GLY A 186 -1.26 -9.47 11.65
N PHE A 187 -0.33 -9.42 10.68
CA PHE A 187 -0.32 -8.42 9.63
C PHE A 187 -1.49 -8.56 8.64
N TYR A 188 -1.85 -7.44 8.04
CA TYR A 188 -2.68 -7.40 6.83
C TYR A 188 -1.78 -7.52 5.60
N LEU A 189 -2.36 -8.03 4.50
CA LEU A 189 -1.66 -8.17 3.22
C LEU A 189 -2.40 -7.35 2.17
N SER A 190 -1.72 -6.38 1.57
CA SER A 190 -2.30 -5.54 0.51
C SER A 190 -1.95 -6.10 -0.86
N ILE A 191 -2.97 -6.29 -1.68
CA ILE A 191 -2.86 -6.95 -2.98
C ILE A 191 -2.78 -5.88 -4.09
N PRO A 192 -1.68 -5.86 -4.87
CA PRO A 192 -1.48 -4.91 -5.96
C PRO A 192 -2.15 -5.35 -7.27
N GLY A 193 -2.20 -4.43 -8.24
CA GLY A 193 -2.71 -4.66 -9.58
C GLY A 193 -2.08 -5.84 -10.33
N VAL A 194 -0.90 -6.30 -9.92
CA VAL A 194 -0.19 -7.47 -10.45
C VAL A 194 -1.04 -8.75 -10.41
N VAL A 195 -1.95 -8.88 -9.43
CA VAL A 195 -2.86 -10.03 -9.32
C VAL A 195 -3.72 -10.24 -10.58
N THR A 196 -3.94 -9.18 -11.37
CA THR A 196 -4.69 -9.25 -12.64
C THR A 196 -3.87 -9.85 -13.80
N PHE A 197 -2.55 -9.99 -13.65
CA PHE A 197 -1.69 -10.48 -14.71
C PHE A 197 -1.86 -11.97 -14.91
N LYS A 198 -1.96 -12.41 -16.16
CA LYS A 198 -2.18 -13.84 -16.50
C LYS A 198 -1.11 -14.80 -15.97
N LYS A 199 0.11 -14.30 -15.78
CA LYS A 199 1.26 -15.11 -15.32
C LYS A 199 1.51 -15.02 -13.81
N ALA A 200 0.76 -14.22 -13.08
CA ALA A 200 0.90 -14.04 -11.63
C ALA A 200 0.15 -15.16 -10.87
N LEU A 201 0.42 -16.42 -11.20
CA LEU A 201 -0.34 -17.56 -10.68
C LEU A 201 -0.12 -17.76 -9.19
N GLU A 202 1.12 -17.63 -8.71
CA GLU A 202 1.45 -17.75 -7.29
C GLU A 202 0.74 -16.67 -6.44
N LEU A 203 0.77 -15.42 -6.89
CA LEU A 203 0.05 -14.32 -6.22
C LEU A 203 -1.47 -14.55 -6.25
N GLN A 204 -2.02 -15.07 -7.36
CA GLN A 204 -3.44 -15.39 -7.46
C GLN A 204 -3.83 -16.52 -6.48
N GLU A 205 -2.99 -17.53 -6.34
CA GLU A 205 -3.20 -18.59 -5.37
C GLU A 205 -3.08 -18.09 -3.92
N ALA A 206 -2.11 -17.23 -3.63
CA ALA A 206 -1.97 -16.58 -2.33
C ALA A 206 -3.19 -15.68 -2.05
N ALA A 207 -3.63 -14.86 -3.00
CA ALA A 207 -4.82 -14.01 -2.84
C ALA A 207 -6.10 -14.83 -2.62
N ALA A 208 -6.24 -16.00 -3.26
CA ALA A 208 -7.34 -16.92 -2.98
C ALA A 208 -7.28 -17.51 -1.55
N PHE A 209 -6.09 -17.74 -1.03
CA PHE A 209 -5.84 -18.29 0.32
C PHE A 209 -6.05 -17.25 1.44
N ILE A 210 -5.50 -16.02 1.30
CA ILE A 210 -5.54 -14.97 2.34
C ILE A 210 -6.99 -14.69 2.75
N PRO A 211 -7.36 -14.74 4.06
CA PRO A 211 -8.71 -14.37 4.51
C PRO A 211 -9.06 -12.93 4.07
N LEU A 212 -10.30 -12.73 3.59
CA LEU A 212 -10.72 -11.41 3.13
C LEU A 212 -10.67 -10.36 4.25
N GLU A 213 -10.83 -10.79 5.51
CA GLU A 213 -10.72 -9.99 6.73
C GLU A 213 -9.30 -9.51 7.05
N LYS A 214 -8.30 -10.04 6.35
CA LYS A 214 -6.88 -9.69 6.48
C LYS A 214 -6.29 -9.11 5.20
N MET A 215 -7.15 -8.74 4.24
CA MET A 215 -6.74 -8.27 2.93
C MET A 215 -7.02 -6.78 2.76
N LEU A 216 -6.08 -6.08 2.15
CA LEU A 216 -6.26 -4.75 1.59
C LEU A 216 -6.06 -4.80 0.07
N VAL A 217 -6.39 -3.72 -0.61
CA VAL A 217 -6.19 -3.55 -2.05
C VAL A 217 -5.57 -2.19 -2.33
N GLU A 218 -4.71 -2.15 -3.31
CA GLU A 218 -3.93 -0.95 -3.63
C GLU A 218 -3.62 -0.85 -5.12
N THR A 219 -3.11 0.32 -5.51
CA THR A 219 -2.53 0.52 -6.83
C THR A 219 -1.02 0.41 -6.84
N ASP A 220 -0.34 0.91 -5.83
CA ASP A 220 1.08 1.29 -5.89
C ASP A 220 1.32 2.30 -7.02
N GLY A 221 0.34 3.17 -7.25
CA GLY A 221 0.39 4.18 -8.31
C GLY A 221 1.50 5.20 -8.09
N PRO A 222 2.23 5.56 -9.16
CA PRO A 222 1.95 5.41 -10.59
C PRO A 222 2.42 4.10 -11.24
N PHE A 223 2.89 3.14 -10.45
CA PHE A 223 3.48 1.87 -10.88
C PHE A 223 2.41 0.78 -11.05
N LEU A 224 2.82 -0.39 -11.54
CA LEU A 224 2.12 -1.68 -11.51
C LEU A 224 0.67 -1.66 -12.02
N ALA A 225 0.35 -0.83 -13.02
CA ALA A 225 -1.01 -0.73 -13.56
C ALA A 225 -1.60 -2.11 -13.90
N PRO A 226 -2.83 -2.43 -13.43
CA PRO A 226 -3.49 -3.70 -13.66
C PRO A 226 -3.85 -3.89 -15.15
N GLU A 227 -4.17 -5.12 -15.55
CA GLU A 227 -4.87 -5.34 -16.82
C GLU A 227 -6.27 -4.65 -16.76
N PRO A 228 -6.70 -3.94 -17.79
CA PRO A 228 -6.13 -3.86 -19.14
C PRO A 228 -5.17 -2.66 -19.36
N TRP A 229 -4.64 -2.07 -18.32
CA TRP A 229 -3.80 -0.86 -18.37
C TRP A 229 -2.29 -1.14 -18.22
N ARG A 230 -1.90 -2.40 -18.15
CA ARG A 230 -0.50 -2.80 -17.99
C ARG A 230 0.43 -2.03 -18.92
N GLY A 231 1.55 -1.50 -18.36
CA GLY A 231 2.53 -0.68 -19.08
C GLY A 231 2.09 0.77 -19.33
N LYS A 232 1.02 1.22 -18.66
CA LYS A 232 0.60 2.64 -18.60
C LYS A 232 0.76 3.14 -17.17
N ARG A 233 0.68 4.46 -16.97
CA ARG A 233 0.60 5.07 -15.64
C ARG A 233 -0.61 4.47 -14.92
N ASN A 234 -0.39 4.01 -13.70
CA ASN A 234 -1.46 3.56 -12.82
C ASN A 234 -2.17 4.76 -12.18
N GLU A 235 -3.41 4.59 -11.75
CA GLU A 235 -4.22 5.60 -11.07
C GLU A 235 -5.09 4.94 -9.99
N PRO A 236 -5.39 5.62 -8.87
CA PRO A 236 -6.20 5.06 -7.79
C PRO A 236 -7.53 4.43 -8.24
N ALA A 237 -8.18 5.00 -9.27
CA ALA A 237 -9.39 4.41 -9.86
C ALA A 237 -9.21 2.96 -10.34
N TYR A 238 -7.99 2.54 -10.65
CA TYR A 238 -7.70 1.20 -11.16
C TYR A 238 -7.64 0.13 -10.08
N THR A 239 -7.67 0.49 -8.79
CA THR A 239 -7.87 -0.44 -7.66
C THR A 239 -9.12 -1.30 -7.87
N LEU A 240 -10.13 -0.79 -8.59
CA LEU A 240 -11.33 -1.53 -8.94
C LEU A 240 -11.05 -2.80 -9.76
N TYR A 241 -10.06 -2.81 -10.63
CA TYR A 241 -9.67 -4.03 -11.36
C TYR A 241 -9.01 -5.06 -10.45
N THR A 242 -8.20 -4.61 -9.50
CA THR A 242 -7.62 -5.45 -8.45
C THR A 242 -8.73 -6.09 -7.61
N ALA A 243 -9.65 -5.29 -7.09
CA ALA A 243 -10.77 -5.77 -6.29
C ALA A 243 -11.71 -6.71 -7.05
N GLU A 244 -11.98 -6.44 -8.35
CA GLU A 244 -12.75 -7.34 -9.21
C GLU A 244 -12.05 -8.70 -9.39
N LYS A 245 -10.73 -8.70 -9.58
CA LYS A 245 -9.96 -9.93 -9.69
C LYS A 245 -9.98 -10.73 -8.40
N ILE A 246 -9.87 -10.09 -7.25
CA ILE A 246 -10.01 -10.73 -5.94
C ILE A 246 -11.42 -11.32 -5.76
N ALA A 247 -12.47 -10.58 -6.16
CA ALA A 247 -13.84 -11.08 -6.13
C ALA A 247 -14.00 -12.36 -6.95
N GLU A 248 -13.42 -12.40 -8.16
CA GLU A 248 -13.36 -13.59 -9.01
C GLU A 248 -12.67 -14.77 -8.30
N LEU A 249 -11.46 -14.55 -7.75
CA LEU A 249 -10.66 -15.58 -7.09
C LEU A 249 -11.33 -16.16 -5.85
N LYS A 250 -12.09 -15.33 -5.12
CA LYS A 250 -12.80 -15.74 -3.89
C LYS A 250 -14.24 -16.19 -4.12
N GLY A 251 -14.78 -16.07 -5.33
CA GLY A 251 -16.17 -16.42 -5.62
C GLY A 251 -17.19 -15.53 -4.91
N VAL A 252 -16.85 -14.26 -4.68
CA VAL A 252 -17.74 -13.26 -4.04
C VAL A 252 -18.01 -12.08 -4.97
N THR A 253 -18.86 -11.13 -4.56
CA THR A 253 -19.10 -9.92 -5.37
C THR A 253 -18.02 -8.88 -5.17
N LEU A 254 -17.84 -7.97 -6.15
CA LEU A 254 -16.97 -6.81 -6.03
C LEU A 254 -17.34 -5.95 -4.81
N ASP A 255 -18.63 -5.75 -4.56
CA ASP A 255 -19.12 -5.01 -3.40
C ASP A 255 -18.72 -5.67 -2.06
N THR A 256 -18.69 -7.00 -2.01
CA THR A 256 -18.23 -7.73 -0.82
C THR A 256 -16.76 -7.45 -0.54
N VAL A 257 -15.91 -7.50 -1.58
CA VAL A 257 -14.49 -7.15 -1.45
C VAL A 257 -14.34 -5.70 -1.01
N ALA A 258 -15.00 -4.76 -1.68
CA ALA A 258 -14.91 -3.34 -1.35
C ALA A 258 -15.30 -3.05 0.10
N ARG A 259 -16.43 -3.57 0.57
CA ARG A 259 -16.90 -3.38 1.96
C ARG A 259 -15.93 -3.97 2.98
N GLN A 260 -15.43 -5.20 2.73
CA GLN A 260 -14.57 -5.86 3.69
C GLN A 260 -13.19 -5.20 3.75
N THR A 261 -12.58 -4.86 2.61
CA THR A 261 -11.27 -4.19 2.62
C THR A 261 -11.34 -2.78 3.20
N THR A 262 -12.43 -2.04 2.99
CA THR A 262 -12.68 -0.75 3.66
C THR A 262 -12.78 -0.93 5.18
N LYS A 263 -13.58 -1.92 5.64
CA LYS A 263 -13.68 -2.24 7.08
C LYS A 263 -12.33 -2.65 7.69
N ASN A 264 -11.50 -3.37 6.96
CA ASN A 264 -10.16 -3.75 7.41
C ASN A 264 -9.27 -2.51 7.61
N ILE A 265 -9.36 -1.55 6.70
CA ILE A 265 -8.66 -0.25 6.80
C ILE A 265 -9.13 0.53 8.03
N GLU A 266 -10.45 0.64 8.23
CA GLU A 266 -11.02 1.31 9.42
C GLU A 266 -10.49 0.67 10.72
N ALA A 267 -10.43 -0.67 10.76
CA ALA A 267 -9.95 -1.42 11.92
C ALA A 267 -8.45 -1.24 12.18
N LEU A 268 -7.62 -1.33 11.12
CA LEU A 268 -6.16 -1.23 11.23
C LEU A 268 -5.73 0.20 11.57
N PHE A 269 -6.24 1.18 10.85
CA PHE A 269 -5.79 2.58 10.97
C PHE A 269 -6.64 3.42 11.93
N LYS A 270 -7.67 2.83 12.54
CA LYS A 270 -8.58 3.48 13.51
C LYS A 270 -9.21 4.77 12.98
N ILE A 271 -9.62 4.76 11.71
CA ILE A 271 -10.29 5.86 11.02
C ILE A 271 -11.73 5.47 10.66
N ASN A 272 -12.59 6.46 10.47
CA ASN A 272 -13.96 6.26 9.99
C ASN A 272 -14.07 6.77 8.55
N LEU A 273 -14.60 5.96 7.62
CA LEU A 273 -14.68 6.24 6.18
C LEU A 273 -16.12 6.24 5.66
#